data_803e30d783f84a19794c78151262bfcf
#
_entry.id   803e30d783f84a19794c78151262bfcf
#
_cell.length_a   1.000
_cell.length_b   1.000
_cell.length_c   1.000
_cell.angle_alpha   90.00
_cell.angle_beta   90.00
_cell.angle_gamma   90.00
#
_symmetry.space_group_name_H-M   'P 1'
#
loop_
_entity.id
_entity.type
_entity.pdbx_description
1 polymer ?
#
loop_
_entity_poly.entity_id
_entity_poly.type
_entity_poly.pdbx_seq_one_letter_code
_entity_poly.pdbx_strand_id
1 'polypeptide(L)'
;MKKLMIIVLLVMVCQMFAVEYKIELSWDQFAAECNGILSGTINNQTGMVQGINEEKALNSSIRSLGENAMSFDAGQTFKIDSEAGYFSFWIRDKFSDDDMNPDMTRLAEAKPVVKIWKGGNLIEQIAVPAGEGLVCKVFNLDIETGEIDKELRYFPKSRMIIGIVVDCVSGEALSDVSVSITDDMGKSKILKAGNGGIFTYPCEIGKYNLAFSKPGYVGLEAPVEMGIDEAPREIVVAMSEEIKNYRIVLTWGSRPRDLDAHLSGPNPDGGNFHIWWQDHYPMGGKDFLDRDDRSSYGPETITIYKPASGTYQYSVFDYSNRGGKNSRGLERSGARVEVYGEKRLIQSFNIPAGRGDCWHVFKIDDSHNIIPVNTIDYVGDDKRIHSN
;
A
#
# COMPACT_ATOMS: atom_id res chain seq x y z
N MET A 1 -38.33 -37.10 40.86
CA MET A 1 -37.00 -37.18 40.22
C MET A 1 -37.07 -36.51 38.84
N LYS A 2 -36.68 -35.26 38.74
CA LYS A 2 -36.61 -34.55 37.45
C LYS A 2 -35.22 -34.80 36.83
N LYS A 3 -35.20 -35.47 35.67
CA LYS A 3 -33.96 -35.66 34.90
C LYS A 3 -33.58 -34.32 34.25
N LEU A 4 -32.47 -33.76 34.68
CA LEU A 4 -31.83 -32.60 34.05
C LEU A 4 -31.11 -33.08 32.80
N MET A 5 -31.64 -32.71 31.62
CA MET A 5 -31.01 -33.00 30.33
C MET A 5 -30.01 -31.90 30.06
N ILE A 6 -28.70 -32.18 30.21
CA ILE A 6 -27.63 -31.28 29.85
C ILE A 6 -27.45 -31.39 28.33
N ILE A 7 -27.85 -30.35 27.61
CA ILE A 7 -27.54 -30.20 26.19
C ILE A 7 -26.10 -29.60 26.12
N VAL A 8 -25.16 -30.46 25.79
CA VAL A 8 -23.79 -30.00 25.44
C VAL A 8 -23.85 -29.46 24.01
N LEU A 9 -23.88 -28.15 23.90
CA LEU A 9 -23.73 -27.47 22.60
C LEU A 9 -22.27 -27.57 22.21
N LEU A 10 -21.91 -28.51 21.34
CA LEU A 10 -20.59 -28.62 20.73
C LEU A 10 -20.46 -27.48 19.71
N VAL A 11 -19.92 -26.34 20.14
CA VAL A 11 -19.47 -25.29 19.21
C VAL A 11 -18.23 -25.83 18.52
N MET A 12 -18.40 -26.39 17.33
CA MET A 12 -17.28 -26.59 16.40
C MET A 12 -16.77 -25.21 16.02
N VAL A 13 -15.74 -24.74 16.71
CA VAL A 13 -14.91 -23.65 16.19
C VAL A 13 -14.16 -24.25 15.01
N CYS A 14 -14.69 -24.05 13.81
CA CYS A 14 -13.95 -24.30 12.59
C CYS A 14 -12.81 -23.28 12.60
N GLN A 15 -11.64 -23.67 13.09
CA GLN A 15 -10.43 -22.90 12.83
C GLN A 15 -10.21 -22.99 11.31
N MET A 16 -10.57 -21.94 10.60
CA MET A 16 -10.13 -21.74 9.23
C MET A 16 -8.63 -21.55 9.30
N PHE A 17 -7.87 -22.55 8.87
CA PHE A 17 -6.45 -22.43 8.68
C PHE A 17 -6.24 -21.66 7.40
N ALA A 18 -5.40 -20.61 7.46
CA ALA A 18 -4.97 -19.91 6.27
C ALA A 18 -4.44 -20.93 5.24
N VAL A 19 -4.92 -20.83 4.02
CA VAL A 19 -4.50 -21.75 2.94
C VAL A 19 -3.31 -21.13 2.25
N GLU A 20 -2.15 -21.80 2.33
CA GLU A 20 -0.94 -21.35 1.63
C GLU A 20 -1.16 -21.41 0.10
N TYR A 21 -1.00 -20.27 -0.56
CA TYR A 21 -0.77 -20.20 -2.00
C TYR A 21 0.72 -20.07 -2.27
N LYS A 22 1.20 -20.77 -3.30
CA LYS A 22 2.56 -20.64 -3.81
C LYS A 22 2.47 -20.34 -5.30
N ILE A 23 3.20 -19.31 -5.75
CA ILE A 23 3.32 -18.93 -7.15
C ILE A 23 4.78 -19.15 -7.54
N GLU A 24 5.02 -20.01 -8.53
CA GLU A 24 6.34 -20.29 -9.08
C GLU A 24 6.41 -19.74 -10.49
N LEU A 25 7.37 -18.88 -10.77
CA LEU A 25 7.73 -18.37 -12.08
C LEU A 25 9.03 -19.06 -12.52
N SER A 26 9.04 -19.61 -13.72
CA SER A 26 10.24 -20.16 -14.38
C SER A 26 10.37 -19.63 -15.80
N TRP A 27 11.60 -19.50 -16.32
CA TRP A 27 11.87 -18.96 -17.66
C TRP A 27 13.22 -19.45 -18.20
N ASP A 28 13.43 -19.31 -19.52
CA ASP A 28 14.72 -19.51 -20.15
C ASP A 28 15.62 -18.27 -19.92
N GLN A 29 16.59 -18.39 -19.03
CA GLN A 29 17.49 -17.30 -18.64
C GLN A 29 18.39 -16.77 -19.79
N PHE A 30 18.54 -17.53 -20.87
CA PHE A 30 19.35 -17.10 -22.02
C PHE A 30 18.58 -16.14 -22.94
N ALA A 31 17.27 -16.13 -22.90
CA ALA A 31 16.43 -15.23 -23.68
C ALA A 31 16.18 -13.89 -22.98
N ALA A 32 15.86 -13.93 -21.68
CA ALA A 32 15.62 -12.72 -20.88
C ALA A 32 15.90 -12.97 -19.40
N GLU A 33 16.10 -11.91 -18.62
CA GLU A 33 16.06 -11.97 -17.16
C GLU A 33 14.70 -11.48 -16.66
N CYS A 34 13.81 -12.42 -16.36
CA CYS A 34 12.48 -12.12 -15.92
C CYS A 34 12.44 -11.74 -14.42
N ASN A 35 11.55 -10.84 -14.08
CA ASN A 35 11.23 -10.48 -12.70
C ASN A 35 9.72 -10.56 -12.48
N GLY A 36 9.30 -11.42 -11.54
CA GLY A 36 7.91 -11.51 -11.11
C GLY A 36 7.56 -10.37 -10.15
N ILE A 37 6.37 -9.85 -10.29
CA ILE A 37 5.81 -8.80 -9.42
C ILE A 37 4.44 -9.26 -8.96
N LEU A 38 4.25 -9.35 -7.64
CA LEU A 38 2.97 -9.63 -7.01
C LEU A 38 2.47 -8.38 -6.31
N SER A 39 1.35 -7.83 -6.75
CA SER A 39 0.74 -6.63 -6.16
C SER A 39 -0.68 -6.93 -5.72
N GLY A 40 -1.10 -6.44 -4.54
CA GLY A 40 -2.45 -6.71 -4.07
C GLY A 40 -2.75 -6.28 -2.66
N THR A 41 -3.88 -6.77 -2.16
CA THR A 41 -4.43 -6.49 -0.84
C THR A 41 -4.64 -7.79 -0.08
N ILE A 42 -4.23 -7.83 1.18
CA ILE A 42 -4.41 -8.95 2.10
C ILE A 42 -4.79 -8.43 3.48
N ASN A 43 -5.87 -8.94 4.08
CA ASN A 43 -6.33 -8.52 5.40
C ASN A 43 -6.34 -6.99 5.56
N ASN A 44 -6.85 -6.28 4.55
CA ASN A 44 -6.87 -4.81 4.45
C ASN A 44 -5.49 -4.14 4.44
N GLN A 45 -4.43 -4.87 4.16
CA GLN A 45 -3.08 -4.37 3.94
C GLN A 45 -2.75 -4.45 2.46
N THR A 46 -2.28 -3.36 1.90
CA THR A 46 -1.94 -3.26 0.48
C THR A 46 -0.45 -3.21 0.28
N GLY A 47 0.01 -3.71 -0.87
CA GLY A 47 1.41 -3.56 -1.23
C GLY A 47 1.84 -4.43 -2.41
N MET A 48 3.15 -4.43 -2.64
CA MET A 48 3.78 -5.14 -3.73
C MET A 48 5.04 -5.87 -3.27
N VAL A 49 5.25 -7.07 -3.79
CA VAL A 49 6.46 -7.84 -3.62
C VAL A 49 7.07 -8.12 -4.99
N GLN A 50 8.34 -7.76 -5.16
CA GLN A 50 9.12 -8.09 -6.35
C GLN A 50 10.06 -9.25 -6.04
N GLY A 51 10.22 -10.15 -6.99
CA GLY A 51 11.18 -11.25 -6.92
C GLY A 51 12.60 -10.78 -7.19
N ILE A 52 13.19 -9.97 -6.30
CA ILE A 52 14.60 -9.59 -6.34
C ILE A 52 15.35 -10.44 -5.30
N ASN A 53 16.66 -10.72 -5.52
CA ASN A 53 17.59 -11.58 -4.78
C ASN A 53 17.58 -11.54 -3.23
N GLU A 54 16.59 -10.98 -2.58
CA GLU A 54 16.42 -10.95 -1.14
C GLU A 54 15.01 -11.39 -0.75
N GLU A 55 14.88 -12.13 0.34
CA GLU A 55 13.58 -12.39 0.97
C GLU A 55 12.92 -11.05 1.34
N LYS A 56 11.98 -10.61 0.51
CA LYS A 56 11.13 -9.45 0.81
C LYS A 56 9.76 -9.96 1.23
N ALA A 57 9.35 -9.60 2.42
CA ALA A 57 8.00 -9.83 2.90
C ALA A 57 7.22 -8.52 2.87
N LEU A 58 6.02 -8.51 2.33
CA LEU A 58 5.06 -7.41 2.49
C LEU A 58 4.61 -7.35 3.96
N ASN A 59 4.35 -8.53 4.50
CA ASN A 59 4.08 -8.81 5.91
C ASN A 59 4.44 -10.28 6.17
N SER A 60 4.12 -10.82 7.34
CA SER A 60 4.34 -12.25 7.66
C SER A 60 3.64 -13.22 6.70
N SER A 61 2.65 -12.74 5.94
CA SER A 61 1.80 -13.56 5.08
C SER A 61 2.20 -13.57 3.61
N ILE A 62 3.04 -12.63 3.13
CA ILE A 62 3.52 -12.59 1.74
C ILE A 62 5.03 -12.45 1.73
N ARG A 63 5.68 -13.35 1.03
CA ARG A 63 7.15 -13.33 0.87
C ARG A 63 7.58 -13.86 -0.50
N SER A 64 8.66 -13.28 -1.04
CA SER A 64 9.46 -13.87 -2.09
C SER A 64 10.51 -14.75 -1.45
N LEU A 65 10.75 -15.96 -1.98
CA LEU A 65 11.74 -16.91 -1.47
C LEU A 65 13.10 -16.80 -2.20
N GLY A 66 13.31 -15.75 -3.01
CA GLY A 66 14.55 -15.54 -3.76
C GLY A 66 14.60 -16.31 -5.08
N GLU A 67 15.70 -16.16 -5.80
CA GLU A 67 15.97 -16.82 -7.09
C GLU A 67 16.74 -18.12 -6.88
N ASN A 68 16.34 -19.18 -7.60
CA ASN A 68 17.14 -20.40 -7.71
C ASN A 68 18.16 -20.23 -8.84
N ALA A 69 19.38 -19.79 -8.49
CA ALA A 69 20.45 -19.47 -9.44
C ALA A 69 21.24 -20.70 -9.96
N MET A 70 20.81 -21.94 -9.70
CA MET A 70 21.63 -23.14 -9.96
C MET A 70 21.09 -24.09 -11.02
N SER A 71 20.01 -23.76 -11.74
CA SER A 71 19.53 -24.57 -12.87
C SER A 71 19.56 -23.79 -14.18
N PHE A 72 19.57 -24.52 -15.32
CA PHE A 72 19.44 -23.91 -16.64
C PHE A 72 18.13 -23.15 -16.82
N ASP A 73 17.14 -23.41 -15.97
CA ASP A 73 15.90 -22.65 -15.86
C ASP A 73 15.98 -21.76 -14.63
N ALA A 74 15.97 -20.46 -14.83
CA ALA A 74 15.84 -19.48 -13.76
C ALA A 74 14.43 -19.53 -13.20
N GLY A 75 14.27 -19.19 -11.92
CA GLY A 75 12.96 -19.24 -11.27
C GLY A 75 12.83 -18.37 -10.04
N GLN A 76 11.60 -17.92 -9.78
CA GLN A 76 11.23 -17.16 -8.59
C GLN A 76 10.01 -17.80 -7.94
N THR A 77 9.94 -17.73 -6.62
CA THR A 77 8.82 -18.26 -5.84
C THR A 77 8.24 -17.21 -4.91
N PHE A 78 6.93 -17.09 -4.91
CA PHE A 78 6.16 -16.25 -4.01
C PHE A 78 5.25 -17.13 -3.16
N LYS A 79 5.13 -16.82 -1.87
CA LYS A 79 4.20 -17.47 -0.95
C LYS A 79 3.22 -16.45 -0.40
N ILE A 80 1.96 -16.85 -0.32
CA ILE A 80 0.86 -16.09 0.25
C ILE A 80 0.17 -16.97 1.28
N ASP A 81 0.24 -16.57 2.54
CA ASP A 81 -0.42 -17.24 3.66
C ASP A 81 -1.59 -16.35 4.12
N SER A 82 -2.78 -16.53 3.54
CA SER A 82 -3.96 -15.73 3.88
C SER A 82 -5.26 -16.46 3.62
N GLU A 83 -6.31 -16.00 4.31
CA GLU A 83 -7.69 -16.46 4.11
C GLU A 83 -8.45 -15.58 3.11
N ALA A 84 -8.04 -14.31 2.92
CA ALA A 84 -8.66 -13.36 2.01
C ALA A 84 -7.63 -12.42 1.41
N GLY A 85 -7.88 -11.95 0.20
CA GLY A 85 -7.06 -10.97 -0.52
C GLY A 85 -7.25 -11.06 -2.02
N TYR A 86 -6.84 -10.01 -2.71
CA TYR A 86 -6.89 -9.95 -4.17
C TYR A 86 -5.53 -9.51 -4.73
N PHE A 87 -4.97 -10.29 -5.65
CA PHE A 87 -3.63 -10.09 -6.19
C PHE A 87 -3.62 -10.04 -7.70
N SER A 88 -2.71 -9.22 -8.25
CA SER A 88 -2.29 -9.26 -9.65
C SER A 88 -0.86 -9.75 -9.74
N PHE A 89 -0.57 -10.65 -10.67
CA PHE A 89 0.76 -11.13 -10.95
C PHE A 89 1.24 -10.68 -12.32
N TRP A 90 2.47 -10.14 -12.34
CA TRP A 90 3.12 -9.53 -13.48
C TRP A 90 4.49 -10.13 -13.68
N ILE A 91 4.96 -10.13 -14.92
CA ILE A 91 6.33 -10.47 -15.27
C ILE A 91 6.90 -9.32 -16.09
N ARG A 92 8.13 -8.91 -15.81
CA ARG A 92 8.84 -7.92 -16.62
C ARG A 92 10.23 -8.44 -17.04
N ASP A 93 10.75 -7.94 -18.16
CA ASP A 93 12.16 -8.08 -18.53
C ASP A 93 13.01 -7.06 -17.77
N LYS A 94 13.95 -7.52 -16.96
CA LYS A 94 14.78 -6.69 -16.08
C LYS A 94 15.79 -5.84 -16.85
N PHE A 95 16.30 -6.32 -17.98
CA PHE A 95 17.30 -5.60 -18.79
C PHE A 95 16.71 -4.53 -19.71
N SER A 96 15.41 -4.44 -19.85
CA SER A 96 14.78 -3.47 -20.75
C SER A 96 14.84 -2.02 -20.27
N ASP A 97 15.22 -1.79 -19.02
CA ASP A 97 15.20 -0.45 -18.41
C ASP A 97 16.38 0.43 -18.90
N ASP A 98 17.51 -0.20 -19.29
CA ASP A 98 18.73 0.48 -19.69
C ASP A 98 18.89 0.61 -21.22
N ASP A 99 17.97 0.03 -22.01
CA ASP A 99 18.09 0.00 -23.48
C ASP A 99 17.22 1.09 -24.12
N MET A 100 17.85 1.96 -24.94
CA MET A 100 17.15 3.00 -25.70
C MET A 100 16.23 2.41 -26.79
N ASN A 101 16.42 1.14 -27.17
CA ASN A 101 15.60 0.45 -28.15
C ASN A 101 15.44 -1.04 -27.74
N PRO A 102 14.67 -1.30 -26.66
CA PRO A 102 14.56 -2.63 -26.12
C PRO A 102 13.87 -3.60 -27.09
N ASP A 103 14.35 -4.84 -27.13
CA ASP A 103 13.70 -5.90 -27.86
C ASP A 103 12.39 -6.32 -27.19
N MET A 104 11.28 -5.99 -27.83
CA MET A 104 9.93 -6.21 -27.31
C MET A 104 9.52 -7.69 -27.30
N THR A 105 10.28 -8.58 -27.92
CA THR A 105 9.97 -10.03 -28.02
C THR A 105 10.69 -10.84 -26.93
N ARG A 106 11.74 -10.34 -26.32
CA ARG A 106 12.58 -11.05 -25.35
C ARG A 106 11.80 -11.70 -24.22
N LEU A 107 10.82 -11.00 -23.65
CA LEU A 107 9.99 -11.54 -22.56
C LEU A 107 9.23 -12.79 -23.03
N ALA A 108 8.70 -12.77 -24.24
CA ALA A 108 8.00 -13.93 -24.82
C ALA A 108 8.98 -15.05 -25.22
N GLU A 109 10.17 -14.72 -25.73
CA GLU A 109 11.22 -15.68 -26.09
C GLU A 109 11.75 -16.44 -24.87
N ALA A 110 11.74 -15.83 -23.70
CA ALA A 110 12.07 -16.50 -22.44
C ALA A 110 11.03 -17.57 -22.02
N LYS A 111 9.91 -17.67 -22.72
CA LYS A 111 8.84 -18.66 -22.50
C LYS A 111 8.45 -18.80 -21.02
N PRO A 112 8.07 -17.72 -20.34
CA PRO A 112 7.78 -17.79 -18.92
C PRO A 112 6.62 -18.73 -18.64
N VAL A 113 6.76 -19.52 -17.57
CA VAL A 113 5.71 -20.43 -17.09
C VAL A 113 5.44 -20.09 -15.63
N VAL A 114 4.16 -19.88 -15.30
CA VAL A 114 3.72 -19.62 -13.94
C VAL A 114 2.90 -20.81 -13.46
N LYS A 115 3.27 -21.34 -12.30
CA LYS A 115 2.52 -22.39 -11.61
C LYS A 115 1.94 -21.85 -10.32
N ILE A 116 0.66 -22.13 -10.09
CA ILE A 116 -0.06 -21.68 -8.90
C ILE A 116 -0.48 -22.91 -8.11
N TRP A 117 -0.08 -22.94 -6.85
CA TRP A 117 -0.33 -24.03 -5.93
C TRP A 117 -1.24 -23.53 -4.79
N LYS A 118 -2.17 -24.36 -4.34
CA LYS A 118 -3.03 -24.13 -3.18
C LYS A 118 -2.96 -25.31 -2.23
N GLY A 119 -2.52 -25.11 -0.99
CA GLY A 119 -2.38 -26.19 -0.01
C GLY A 119 -1.52 -27.35 -0.50
N GLY A 120 -0.44 -27.08 -1.26
CA GLY A 120 0.47 -28.07 -1.83
C GLY A 120 0.00 -28.74 -3.13
N ASN A 121 -1.20 -28.47 -3.61
CA ASN A 121 -1.73 -28.99 -4.88
C ASN A 121 -1.55 -27.96 -6.00
N LEU A 122 -1.05 -28.40 -7.16
CA LEU A 122 -1.02 -27.56 -8.35
C LEU A 122 -2.46 -27.34 -8.85
N ILE A 123 -2.91 -26.08 -8.84
CA ILE A 123 -4.27 -25.72 -9.27
C ILE A 123 -4.30 -25.08 -10.65
N GLU A 124 -3.19 -24.43 -11.07
CA GLU A 124 -3.12 -23.80 -12.38
C GLU A 124 -1.66 -23.77 -12.89
N GLN A 125 -1.50 -23.89 -14.21
CA GLN A 125 -0.24 -23.66 -14.91
C GLN A 125 -0.50 -22.79 -16.13
N ILE A 126 0.17 -21.64 -16.19
CA ILE A 126 0.01 -20.62 -17.23
C ILE A 126 1.33 -20.51 -17.98
N ALA A 127 1.33 -20.93 -19.25
CA ALA A 127 2.40 -20.59 -20.17
C ALA A 127 2.09 -19.22 -20.77
N VAL A 128 3.03 -18.28 -20.63
CA VAL A 128 2.86 -16.93 -21.21
C VAL A 128 3.00 -17.05 -22.73
N PRO A 129 1.97 -16.62 -23.50
CA PRO A 129 1.97 -16.78 -24.95
C PRO A 129 2.99 -15.87 -25.61
N ALA A 130 3.26 -16.08 -26.90
CA ALA A 130 4.00 -15.16 -27.72
C ALA A 130 3.31 -13.77 -27.72
N GLY A 131 4.10 -12.71 -27.66
CA GLY A 131 3.60 -11.31 -27.64
C GLY A 131 4.73 -10.32 -27.67
N GLU A 132 4.40 -9.05 -27.79
CA GLU A 132 5.36 -7.95 -27.83
C GLU A 132 5.13 -7.02 -26.65
N GLY A 133 6.16 -6.85 -25.82
CA GLY A 133 6.14 -5.95 -24.66
C GLY A 133 7.21 -6.29 -23.64
N LEU A 134 7.49 -5.34 -22.79
CA LEU A 134 8.51 -5.43 -21.74
C LEU A 134 7.94 -5.92 -20.41
N VAL A 135 6.63 -5.84 -20.27
CA VAL A 135 5.89 -6.31 -19.08
C VAL A 135 4.66 -7.08 -19.55
N CYS A 136 4.36 -8.20 -18.90
CA CYS A 136 3.15 -8.99 -19.13
C CYS A 136 2.35 -9.09 -17.82
N LYS A 137 1.10 -8.64 -17.82
CA LYS A 137 0.14 -8.99 -16.77
C LYS A 137 -0.36 -10.40 -17.02
N VAL A 138 -0.14 -11.29 -16.07
CA VAL A 138 -0.41 -12.73 -16.27
C VAL A 138 -1.81 -13.09 -15.76
N PHE A 139 -2.11 -12.76 -14.50
CA PHE A 139 -3.40 -13.12 -13.90
C PHE A 139 -3.74 -12.20 -12.71
N ASN A 140 -5.01 -12.24 -12.32
CA ASN A 140 -5.51 -11.82 -11.03
C ASN A 140 -5.90 -13.06 -10.22
N LEU A 141 -5.69 -13.04 -8.91
CA LEU A 141 -6.05 -14.12 -7.98
C LEU A 141 -6.89 -13.54 -6.84
N ASP A 142 -8.09 -14.03 -6.69
CA ASP A 142 -8.92 -13.82 -5.51
C ASP A 142 -8.68 -14.98 -4.53
N ILE A 143 -8.12 -14.67 -3.36
CA ILE A 143 -7.75 -15.68 -2.35
C ILE A 143 -8.99 -16.31 -1.71
N GLU A 144 -10.03 -15.51 -1.46
CA GLU A 144 -11.25 -15.96 -0.77
C GLU A 144 -12.02 -16.94 -1.64
N THR A 145 -12.26 -16.60 -2.89
CA THR A 145 -12.97 -17.46 -3.84
C THR A 145 -12.08 -18.54 -4.48
N GLY A 146 -10.78 -18.27 -4.58
CA GLY A 146 -9.82 -19.06 -5.32
C GLY A 146 -9.90 -18.86 -6.84
N GLU A 147 -10.62 -17.84 -7.30
CA GLU A 147 -10.77 -17.52 -8.71
C GLU A 147 -9.45 -16.99 -9.29
N ILE A 148 -9.07 -17.48 -10.47
CA ILE A 148 -7.90 -17.04 -11.21
C ILE A 148 -8.38 -16.49 -12.55
N ASP A 149 -8.29 -15.16 -12.71
CA ASP A 149 -8.62 -14.46 -13.95
C ASP A 149 -7.33 -14.23 -14.77
N LYS A 150 -7.20 -14.90 -15.92
CA LYS A 150 -6.03 -14.82 -16.81
C LYS A 150 -6.17 -13.64 -17.75
N GLU A 151 -5.29 -12.65 -17.64
CA GLU A 151 -5.28 -11.50 -18.56
C GLU A 151 -4.31 -11.68 -19.73
N LEU A 152 -3.10 -12.17 -19.51
CA LEU A 152 -2.05 -12.44 -20.51
C LEU A 152 -1.82 -11.22 -21.44
N ARG A 153 -1.73 -10.04 -20.85
CA ARG A 153 -1.66 -8.76 -21.57
C ARG A 153 -0.26 -8.17 -21.50
N TYR A 154 0.34 -7.92 -22.66
CA TYR A 154 1.63 -7.25 -22.80
C TYR A 154 1.51 -5.72 -22.77
N PHE A 155 2.54 -5.09 -22.22
CA PHE A 155 2.70 -3.63 -22.16
C PHE A 155 4.05 -3.25 -22.76
N PRO A 156 4.09 -2.21 -23.63
CA PRO A 156 5.28 -1.86 -24.39
C PRO A 156 6.36 -1.12 -23.57
N LYS A 157 6.11 -0.86 -22.29
CA LYS A 157 7.01 -0.11 -21.42
C LYS A 157 7.25 -0.87 -20.14
N SER A 158 8.49 -0.85 -19.68
CA SER A 158 8.87 -1.39 -18.38
C SER A 158 8.48 -0.45 -17.25
N ARG A 159 8.43 0.86 -17.51
CA ARG A 159 8.01 1.87 -16.52
C ARG A 159 6.51 1.92 -16.41
N MET A 160 6.04 1.75 -15.19
CA MET A 160 4.62 1.67 -14.89
C MET A 160 4.32 2.33 -13.55
N ILE A 161 3.23 3.07 -13.51
CA ILE A 161 2.59 3.42 -12.24
C ILE A 161 1.64 2.27 -11.91
N ILE A 162 1.86 1.62 -10.79
CA ILE A 162 0.94 0.63 -10.23
C ILE A 162 0.39 1.22 -8.94
N GLY A 163 -0.93 1.42 -8.90
CA GLY A 163 -1.58 1.99 -7.74
C GLY A 163 -2.63 1.07 -7.15
N ILE A 164 -2.83 1.18 -5.85
CA ILE A 164 -3.90 0.51 -5.12
C ILE A 164 -4.69 1.58 -4.39
N VAL A 165 -6.01 1.58 -4.61
CA VAL A 165 -6.92 2.51 -3.95
C VAL A 165 -7.66 1.79 -2.84
N VAL A 166 -7.65 2.38 -1.64
CA VAL A 166 -8.27 1.80 -0.45
C VAL A 166 -9.16 2.82 0.27
N ASP A 167 -10.09 2.33 1.06
CA ASP A 167 -10.79 3.13 2.06
C ASP A 167 -9.83 3.47 3.20
N CYS A 168 -9.77 4.73 3.60
CA CYS A 168 -8.79 5.20 4.57
C CYS A 168 -9.07 4.73 6.01
N VAL A 169 -10.28 4.26 6.31
CA VAL A 169 -10.69 3.77 7.64
C VAL A 169 -10.58 2.26 7.72
N SER A 170 -11.28 1.55 6.82
CA SER A 170 -11.28 0.09 6.83
C SER A 170 -10.01 -0.52 6.23
N GLY A 171 -9.33 0.22 5.33
CA GLY A 171 -8.22 -0.28 4.52
C GLY A 171 -8.67 -1.25 3.43
N GLU A 172 -9.98 -1.42 3.26
CA GLU A 172 -10.52 -2.25 2.18
C GLU A 172 -10.25 -1.65 0.81
N ALA A 173 -10.00 -2.52 -0.16
CA ALA A 173 -9.75 -2.11 -1.53
C ALA A 173 -11.01 -1.50 -2.17
N LEU A 174 -10.83 -0.38 -2.86
CA LEU A 174 -11.92 0.32 -3.55
C LEU A 174 -11.88 0.05 -5.05
N SER A 175 -12.75 -0.81 -5.54
CA SER A 175 -12.98 -1.03 -6.97
C SER A 175 -13.75 0.13 -7.63
N ASP A 176 -13.74 0.20 -8.96
CA ASP A 176 -14.47 1.19 -9.77
C ASP A 176 -14.14 2.66 -9.49
N VAL A 177 -13.03 2.94 -8.82
CA VAL A 177 -12.52 4.31 -8.70
C VAL A 177 -12.09 4.80 -10.08
N SER A 178 -12.58 5.97 -10.49
CA SER A 178 -12.11 6.63 -11.70
C SER A 178 -10.77 7.29 -11.43
N VAL A 179 -9.76 6.94 -12.22
CA VAL A 179 -8.40 7.47 -12.13
C VAL A 179 -8.09 8.25 -13.41
N SER A 180 -7.99 9.56 -13.30
CA SER A 180 -7.54 10.42 -14.40
C SER A 180 -6.06 10.69 -14.23
N ILE A 181 -5.25 10.33 -15.22
CA ILE A 181 -3.79 10.52 -15.22
C ILE A 181 -3.44 11.55 -16.26
N THR A 182 -2.83 12.65 -15.84
CA THR A 182 -2.43 13.76 -16.71
C THR A 182 -0.90 13.92 -16.64
N ASP A 183 -0.24 13.91 -17.80
CA ASP A 183 1.20 14.15 -17.92
C ASP A 183 1.53 15.67 -17.89
N ASP A 184 2.81 16.00 -17.85
CA ASP A 184 3.32 17.38 -17.83
C ASP A 184 3.04 18.18 -19.11
N MET A 185 2.67 17.51 -20.21
CA MET A 185 2.20 18.13 -21.44
C MET A 185 0.68 18.36 -21.47
N GLY A 186 -0.02 17.98 -20.39
CA GLY A 186 -1.49 18.11 -20.26
C GLY A 186 -2.28 17.01 -20.97
N LYS A 187 -1.65 15.94 -21.46
CA LYS A 187 -2.35 14.80 -22.03
C LYS A 187 -2.93 13.94 -20.92
N SER A 188 -4.21 13.72 -20.98
CA SER A 188 -4.94 12.96 -19.95
C SER A 188 -5.46 11.64 -20.48
N LYS A 189 -5.47 10.63 -19.58
CA LYS A 189 -6.12 9.34 -19.79
C LYS A 189 -6.91 8.96 -18.56
N ILE A 190 -8.14 8.48 -18.75
CA ILE A 190 -8.99 7.99 -17.65
C ILE A 190 -9.02 6.47 -17.73
N LEU A 191 -8.85 5.84 -16.57
CA LEU A 191 -9.01 4.41 -16.36
C LEU A 191 -9.78 4.16 -15.05
N LYS A 192 -10.14 2.92 -14.79
CA LYS A 192 -10.80 2.52 -13.55
C LYS A 192 -9.91 1.56 -12.76
N ALA A 193 -9.88 1.72 -11.44
CA ALA A 193 -9.33 0.69 -10.57
C ALA A 193 -10.21 -0.55 -10.67
N GLY A 194 -9.57 -1.71 -10.89
CA GLY A 194 -10.23 -3.00 -10.97
C GLY A 194 -10.57 -3.58 -9.59
N ASN A 195 -10.89 -4.86 -9.57
CA ASN A 195 -11.02 -5.62 -8.33
C ASN A 195 -9.72 -5.49 -7.52
N GLY A 196 -9.82 -5.50 -6.19
CA GLY A 196 -8.67 -5.22 -5.32
C GLY A 196 -8.17 -3.77 -5.37
N GLY A 197 -8.92 -2.83 -5.96
CA GLY A 197 -8.55 -1.41 -6.04
C GLY A 197 -7.35 -1.12 -6.93
N ILE A 198 -6.89 -2.09 -7.74
CA ILE A 198 -5.64 -1.99 -8.50
C ILE A 198 -5.86 -1.27 -9.81
N PHE A 199 -4.97 -0.32 -10.13
CA PHE A 199 -4.85 0.26 -11.47
C PHE A 199 -3.40 0.25 -11.93
N THR A 200 -3.21 0.28 -13.25
CA THR A 200 -1.88 0.23 -13.86
C THR A 200 -1.84 1.16 -15.05
N TYR A 201 -0.78 1.94 -15.13
CA TYR A 201 -0.55 2.88 -16.22
C TYR A 201 0.90 2.80 -16.72
N PRO A 202 1.14 2.31 -17.96
CA PRO A 202 2.44 2.38 -18.61
C PRO A 202 2.79 3.85 -18.90
N CYS A 203 3.97 4.30 -18.50
CA CYS A 203 4.35 5.70 -18.58
C CYS A 203 5.80 5.90 -19.04
N GLU A 204 6.14 7.13 -19.41
CA GLU A 204 7.50 7.58 -19.66
C GLU A 204 8.10 8.20 -18.39
N ILE A 205 9.39 8.57 -18.45
CA ILE A 205 10.00 9.46 -17.47
C ILE A 205 9.26 10.80 -17.51
N GLY A 206 8.88 11.33 -16.34
CA GLY A 206 8.17 12.59 -16.26
C GLY A 206 7.31 12.72 -15.02
N LYS A 207 6.56 13.82 -14.98
CA LYS A 207 5.63 14.12 -13.89
C LYS A 207 4.20 13.87 -14.32
N TYR A 208 3.45 13.26 -13.44
CA TYR A 208 2.05 12.91 -13.64
C TYR A 208 1.22 13.44 -12.49
N ASN A 209 0.03 13.96 -12.78
CA ASN A 209 -0.98 14.25 -11.78
C ASN A 209 -2.11 13.23 -11.91
N LEU A 210 -2.36 12.48 -10.85
CA LEU A 210 -3.41 11.48 -10.78
C LEU A 210 -4.57 12.06 -9.99
N ALA A 211 -5.77 12.08 -10.58
CA ALA A 211 -7.00 12.50 -9.91
C ALA A 211 -7.94 11.30 -9.72
N PHE A 212 -8.37 11.09 -8.49
CA PHE A 212 -9.22 9.95 -8.10
C PHE A 212 -10.61 10.44 -7.76
N SER A 213 -11.63 9.73 -8.26
CA SER A 213 -13.02 10.02 -7.93
C SER A 213 -13.87 8.77 -7.83
N LYS A 214 -14.73 8.73 -6.80
CA LYS A 214 -15.72 7.67 -6.55
C LYS A 214 -16.94 8.28 -5.85
N PRO A 215 -18.18 7.93 -6.27
CA PRO A 215 -19.37 8.41 -5.57
C PRO A 215 -19.34 8.08 -4.08
N GLY A 216 -19.65 9.07 -3.22
CA GLY A 216 -19.61 8.92 -1.76
C GLY A 216 -18.24 9.16 -1.12
N TYR A 217 -17.20 9.37 -1.91
CA TYR A 217 -15.84 9.66 -1.46
C TYR A 217 -15.40 11.07 -1.88
N VAL A 218 -14.52 11.65 -1.07
CA VAL A 218 -13.89 12.93 -1.39
C VAL A 218 -12.88 12.71 -2.53
N GLY A 219 -12.97 13.54 -3.56
CA GLY A 219 -12.00 13.52 -4.67
C GLY A 219 -10.60 13.86 -4.18
N LEU A 220 -9.60 13.19 -4.73
CA LEU A 220 -8.20 13.28 -4.32
C LEU A 220 -7.29 13.46 -5.53
N GLU A 221 -6.22 14.24 -5.38
CA GLU A 221 -5.14 14.35 -6.35
C GLU A 221 -3.80 13.90 -5.74
N ALA A 222 -3.03 13.13 -6.52
CA ALA A 222 -1.70 12.66 -6.14
C ALA A 222 -0.70 12.93 -7.27
N PRO A 223 0.31 13.78 -7.05
CA PRO A 223 1.40 13.93 -7.99
C PRO A 223 2.34 12.71 -7.90
N VAL A 224 2.75 12.21 -9.05
CA VAL A 224 3.70 11.10 -9.19
C VAL A 224 4.81 11.52 -10.13
N GLU A 225 6.06 11.31 -9.75
CA GLU A 225 7.21 11.52 -10.61
C GLU A 225 7.85 10.16 -10.93
N MET A 226 8.02 9.89 -12.22
CA MET A 226 8.67 8.68 -12.73
C MET A 226 10.11 9.02 -13.13
N GLY A 227 11.07 8.47 -12.40
CA GLY A 227 12.50 8.63 -12.65
C GLY A 227 13.06 7.66 -13.68
N ILE A 228 14.38 7.79 -13.96
CA ILE A 228 15.11 6.93 -14.91
C ILE A 228 15.21 5.49 -14.40
N ASP A 229 15.50 5.34 -13.10
CA ASP A 229 15.76 4.03 -12.46
C ASP A 229 14.53 3.44 -11.77
N GLU A 230 13.36 4.08 -11.92
CA GLU A 230 12.13 3.64 -11.26
C GLU A 230 11.27 2.82 -12.20
N ALA A 231 11.13 1.52 -11.91
CA ALA A 231 10.13 0.70 -12.56
C ALA A 231 9.84 -0.57 -11.73
N PRO A 232 8.59 -0.84 -11.39
CA PRO A 232 7.44 0.07 -11.42
C PRO A 232 7.40 1.06 -10.25
N ARG A 233 6.69 2.19 -10.41
CA ARG A 233 6.40 3.12 -9.32
C ARG A 233 5.14 2.67 -8.60
N GLU A 234 5.27 2.33 -7.33
CA GLU A 234 4.18 1.91 -6.47
C GLU A 234 3.57 3.09 -5.73
N ILE A 235 2.24 3.17 -5.71
CA ILE A 235 1.52 4.14 -4.90
C ILE A 235 0.34 3.50 -4.19
N VAL A 236 0.09 3.91 -2.96
CA VAL A 236 -1.16 3.63 -2.25
C VAL A 236 -1.93 4.93 -2.10
N VAL A 237 -3.20 4.87 -2.44
CA VAL A 237 -4.12 6.00 -2.38
C VAL A 237 -5.25 5.66 -1.45
N ALA A 238 -5.32 6.35 -0.31
CA ALA A 238 -6.37 6.15 0.67
C ALA A 238 -7.44 7.24 0.50
N MET A 239 -8.62 6.85 0.02
CA MET A 239 -9.75 7.77 -0.16
C MET A 239 -10.62 7.82 1.09
N SER A 240 -11.07 9.02 1.46
CA SER A 240 -11.98 9.25 2.57
C SER A 240 -13.42 9.36 2.08
N GLU A 241 -14.36 8.68 2.75
CA GLU A 241 -15.77 8.99 2.59
C GLU A 241 -16.07 10.45 2.94
N GLU A 242 -17.12 11.01 2.38
CA GLU A 242 -17.62 12.34 2.75
C GLU A 242 -18.06 12.39 4.22
N ILE A 243 -17.36 13.13 5.07
CA ILE A 243 -17.67 13.28 6.50
C ILE A 243 -17.82 14.75 6.90
N LYS A 244 -18.49 15.01 8.04
CA LYS A 244 -18.69 16.37 8.60
C LYS A 244 -17.60 16.82 9.57
N ASN A 245 -16.65 15.93 9.92
CA ASN A 245 -15.60 16.14 10.92
C ASN A 245 -14.23 16.18 10.24
N TYR A 246 -13.16 16.35 11.01
CA TYR A 246 -11.81 16.22 10.48
C TYR A 246 -11.39 14.76 10.44
N ARG A 247 -10.75 14.38 9.35
CA ARG A 247 -10.06 13.11 9.22
C ARG A 247 -8.66 13.35 8.70
N ILE A 248 -7.67 12.80 9.38
CA ILE A 248 -6.26 12.92 9.06
C ILE A 248 -5.79 11.56 8.62
N VAL A 249 -5.29 11.45 7.39
CA VAL A 249 -4.88 10.19 6.77
C VAL A 249 -3.39 10.26 6.46
N LEU A 250 -2.62 9.30 7.00
CA LEU A 250 -1.22 9.09 6.72
C LEU A 250 -1.06 7.89 5.78
N THR A 251 -0.35 8.07 4.67
CA THR A 251 0.10 7.01 3.78
C THR A 251 1.59 7.12 3.53
N TRP A 252 2.27 6.01 3.23
CA TRP A 252 3.71 6.00 2.92
C TRP A 252 4.05 4.88 1.94
N GLY A 253 5.32 4.69 1.61
CA GLY A 253 5.80 3.62 0.74
C GLY A 253 6.11 2.32 1.48
N SER A 254 6.85 1.43 0.82
CA SER A 254 7.25 0.13 1.38
C SER A 254 8.21 0.23 2.57
N ARG A 255 8.89 1.36 2.74
CA ARG A 255 9.84 1.62 3.86
C ARG A 255 9.75 3.07 4.30
N PRO A 256 9.82 3.31 5.62
CA PRO A 256 9.90 2.37 6.76
C PRO A 256 8.68 1.46 6.81
N ARG A 257 8.80 0.32 7.49
CA ARG A 257 7.71 -0.62 7.65
C ARG A 257 6.57 -0.05 8.53
N ASP A 258 6.92 0.73 9.50
CA ASP A 258 6.06 1.16 10.60
C ASP A 258 6.27 2.67 10.84
N LEU A 259 5.25 3.46 10.50
CA LEU A 259 5.14 4.88 10.79
C LEU A 259 3.88 5.12 11.61
N ASP A 260 4.03 5.70 12.78
CA ASP A 260 2.95 5.97 13.73
C ASP A 260 2.42 7.40 13.61
N ALA A 261 1.10 7.53 13.54
CA ALA A 261 0.39 8.79 13.63
C ALA A 261 0.20 9.23 15.10
N HIS A 262 0.54 10.46 15.41
CA HIS A 262 0.37 11.07 16.73
C HIS A 262 -0.46 12.34 16.64
N LEU A 263 -1.52 12.43 17.43
CA LEU A 263 -2.32 13.64 17.58
C LEU A 263 -2.47 14.00 19.06
N SER A 264 -2.10 15.20 19.43
CA SER A 264 -2.46 15.76 20.74
C SER A 264 -3.34 16.98 20.58
N GLY A 265 -4.18 17.23 21.55
CA GLY A 265 -5.10 18.36 21.53
C GLY A 265 -5.79 18.57 22.87
N PRO A 266 -6.65 19.60 22.96
CA PRO A 266 -7.36 19.94 24.18
C PRO A 266 -8.41 18.87 24.52
N ASN A 267 -8.44 18.47 25.79
CA ASN A 267 -9.50 17.63 26.33
C ASN A 267 -10.65 18.54 26.82
N PRO A 268 -11.90 18.36 26.38
CA PRO A 268 -13.05 19.13 26.87
C PRO A 268 -13.22 19.08 28.39
N ASP A 269 -12.77 18.03 29.04
CA ASP A 269 -12.82 17.85 30.50
C ASP A 269 -11.58 18.42 31.23
N GLY A 270 -10.70 19.13 30.50
CA GLY A 270 -9.48 19.76 30.99
C GLY A 270 -8.21 18.96 30.70
N GLY A 271 -7.10 19.69 30.48
CA GLY A 271 -5.81 19.11 30.08
C GLY A 271 -5.74 18.80 28.57
N ASN A 272 -4.80 17.99 28.20
CA ASN A 272 -4.59 17.56 26.81
C ASN A 272 -4.70 16.03 26.70
N PHE A 273 -5.16 15.55 25.56
CA PHE A 273 -5.11 14.13 25.18
C PHE A 273 -3.94 13.86 24.21
N HIS A 274 -3.58 12.59 24.06
CA HIS A 274 -2.63 12.11 23.06
C HIS A 274 -3.16 10.82 22.45
N ILE A 275 -3.53 10.87 21.16
CA ILE A 275 -3.90 9.71 20.34
C ILE A 275 -2.65 9.18 19.68
N TRP A 276 -2.40 7.87 19.84
CA TRP A 276 -1.29 7.13 19.27
C TRP A 276 -1.53 5.62 19.40
N TRP A 277 -0.62 4.78 18.95
CA TRP A 277 -0.81 3.33 18.95
C TRP A 277 -1.08 2.70 20.33
N GLN A 278 -0.64 3.29 21.46
CA GLN A 278 -0.96 2.79 22.81
C GLN A 278 -2.28 3.30 23.36
N ASP A 279 -2.77 4.42 22.90
CA ASP A 279 -4.04 5.01 23.34
C ASP A 279 -4.86 5.49 22.15
N HIS A 280 -5.65 4.58 21.61
CA HIS A 280 -6.49 4.84 20.44
C HIS A 280 -7.71 5.70 20.75
N TYR A 281 -8.19 5.71 22.01
CA TYR A 281 -9.46 6.31 22.44
C TYR A 281 -9.34 7.13 23.73
N PRO A 282 -8.43 8.09 23.85
CA PRO A 282 -8.11 8.74 25.11
C PRO A 282 -9.29 9.51 25.73
N MET A 283 -10.35 9.74 24.95
CA MET A 283 -11.51 10.53 25.35
C MET A 283 -12.84 9.76 25.31
N GLY A 284 -12.77 8.45 25.48
CA GLY A 284 -13.98 7.62 25.48
C GLY A 284 -14.68 7.55 24.12
N GLY A 285 -13.93 7.63 23.02
CA GLY A 285 -14.39 7.32 21.67
C GLY A 285 -14.95 8.49 20.87
N LYS A 286 -14.62 9.73 21.22
CA LYS A 286 -15.00 10.90 20.39
C LYS A 286 -13.96 11.23 19.33
N ASP A 287 -12.68 11.18 19.68
CA ASP A 287 -11.55 11.33 18.78
C ASP A 287 -10.74 10.05 18.90
N PHE A 288 -10.31 9.45 17.78
CA PHE A 288 -9.68 8.14 17.83
C PHE A 288 -8.78 7.85 16.64
N LEU A 289 -7.83 6.93 16.84
CA LEU A 289 -7.08 6.28 15.79
C LEU A 289 -7.95 5.14 15.22
N ASP A 290 -8.46 5.33 14.00
CA ASP A 290 -9.33 4.37 13.32
C ASP A 290 -8.55 3.08 12.99
N ARG A 291 -7.28 3.25 12.61
CA ARG A 291 -6.42 2.16 12.16
C ARG A 291 -4.96 2.44 12.48
N ASP A 292 -4.28 1.45 13.05
CA ASP A 292 -2.83 1.35 13.29
C ASP A 292 -2.25 0.33 12.30
N ASP A 293 -1.41 0.77 11.35
CA ASP A 293 -0.82 -0.11 10.33
C ASP A 293 0.69 -0.28 10.53
N ARG A 294 1.13 -1.50 10.84
CA ARG A 294 2.52 -1.86 11.11
C ARG A 294 3.19 -2.64 9.99
N SER A 295 2.64 -2.57 8.78
CA SER A 295 3.03 -3.49 7.71
C SER A 295 3.47 -2.83 6.41
N SER A 296 3.74 -1.53 6.44
CA SER A 296 4.04 -0.68 5.29
C SER A 296 2.81 -0.13 4.56
N TYR A 297 3.00 0.96 3.82
CA TYR A 297 2.03 1.70 3.00
C TYR A 297 0.94 2.45 3.77
N GLY A 298 0.55 2.00 4.98
CA GLY A 298 -0.63 2.53 5.68
C GLY A 298 -1.94 2.02 5.07
N PRO A 299 -3.07 2.76 5.18
CA PRO A 299 -3.17 4.05 5.85
C PRO A 299 -3.21 3.95 7.37
N GLU A 300 -2.74 5.00 8.06
CA GLU A 300 -3.16 5.29 9.43
C GLU A 300 -4.09 6.50 9.43
N THR A 301 -5.17 6.40 10.17
CA THR A 301 -6.23 7.41 10.12
C THR A 301 -6.66 7.82 11.52
N ILE A 302 -6.65 9.14 11.76
CA ILE A 302 -7.20 9.73 12.99
C ILE A 302 -8.42 10.57 12.63
N THR A 303 -9.55 10.31 13.30
CA THR A 303 -10.78 11.09 13.16
C THR A 303 -11.00 11.96 14.38
N ILE A 304 -11.29 13.26 14.16
CA ILE A 304 -11.64 14.23 15.19
C ILE A 304 -13.11 14.60 15.04
N TYR A 305 -13.91 14.29 16.07
CA TYR A 305 -15.32 14.64 16.14
C TYR A 305 -15.52 15.91 16.95
N LYS A 306 -15.99 17.00 16.32
CA LYS A 306 -16.29 18.28 16.98
C LYS A 306 -15.07 18.81 17.76
N PRO A 307 -14.03 19.28 17.08
CA PRO A 307 -12.83 19.75 17.73
C PRO A 307 -13.16 20.80 18.81
N ALA A 308 -12.56 20.63 20.00
CA ALA A 308 -12.65 21.58 21.09
C ALA A 308 -11.78 22.81 20.79
N SER A 309 -12.03 23.91 21.50
CA SER A 309 -11.16 25.10 21.44
C SER A 309 -9.79 24.76 22.03
N GLY A 310 -8.73 25.18 21.35
CA GLY A 310 -7.33 24.97 21.71
C GLY A 310 -6.50 24.46 20.52
N THR A 311 -5.23 24.23 20.77
CA THR A 311 -4.29 23.86 19.71
C THR A 311 -4.14 22.35 19.62
N TYR A 312 -4.38 21.79 18.43
CA TYR A 312 -4.02 20.42 18.09
C TYR A 312 -2.66 20.38 17.43
N GLN A 313 -1.91 19.29 17.65
CA GLN A 313 -0.62 19.06 17.01
C GLN A 313 -0.60 17.66 16.42
N TYR A 314 -0.22 17.55 15.15
CA TYR A 314 -0.11 16.28 14.45
C TYR A 314 1.33 16.02 14.02
N SER A 315 1.82 14.84 14.33
CA SER A 315 3.18 14.37 13.98
C SER A 315 3.16 12.93 13.53
N VAL A 316 4.20 12.53 12.81
CA VAL A 316 4.44 11.16 12.36
C VAL A 316 5.77 10.68 12.93
N PHE A 317 5.78 9.53 13.56
CA PHE A 317 6.98 8.92 14.16
C PHE A 317 7.45 7.71 13.37
N ASP A 318 8.74 7.61 13.11
CA ASP A 318 9.36 6.46 12.45
C ASP A 318 9.72 5.39 13.49
N TYR A 319 8.72 4.56 13.86
CA TYR A 319 8.92 3.51 14.84
C TYR A 319 9.93 2.46 14.39
N SER A 320 10.00 2.18 13.09
CA SER A 320 11.00 1.25 12.53
C SER A 320 12.43 1.71 12.76
N ASN A 321 12.69 3.03 12.72
CA ASN A 321 14.03 3.61 12.88
C ASN A 321 14.17 4.45 14.16
N ARG A 322 13.32 4.20 15.17
CA ARG A 322 13.34 4.94 16.44
C ARG A 322 14.73 4.92 17.09
N GLY A 323 15.11 6.06 17.64
CA GLY A 323 16.44 6.28 18.21
C GLY A 323 17.53 6.58 17.18
N GLY A 324 17.21 6.60 15.90
CA GLY A 324 18.13 6.90 14.82
C GLY A 324 18.29 8.41 14.56
N LYS A 325 19.11 9.10 15.38
CA LYS A 325 19.30 10.57 15.29
C LYS A 325 19.59 11.10 13.88
N ASN A 326 20.26 10.31 13.05
CA ASN A 326 20.60 10.68 11.68
C ASN A 326 19.83 9.86 10.65
N SER A 327 18.73 9.20 11.05
CA SER A 327 17.90 8.42 10.13
C SER A 327 17.40 9.30 8.99
N ARG A 328 17.36 8.74 7.79
CA ARG A 328 16.69 9.28 6.61
C ARG A 328 15.45 8.43 6.25
N GLY A 329 14.99 7.59 7.18
CA GLY A 329 13.84 6.72 6.96
C GLY A 329 12.61 7.54 6.56
N LEU A 330 12.28 8.56 7.33
CA LEU A 330 11.17 9.47 7.03
C LEU A 330 11.32 10.14 5.66
N GLU A 331 12.44 10.79 5.40
CA GLU A 331 12.70 11.49 4.12
C GLU A 331 12.49 10.58 2.90
N ARG A 332 12.83 9.28 3.02
CA ARG A 332 12.73 8.30 1.94
C ARG A 332 11.43 7.52 1.93
N SER A 333 10.57 7.76 2.89
CA SER A 333 9.32 7.01 3.06
C SER A 333 8.28 7.28 1.96
N GLY A 334 8.37 8.44 1.29
CA GLY A 334 7.29 8.93 0.44
C GLY A 334 6.02 9.25 1.23
N ALA A 335 6.14 9.48 2.56
CA ALA A 335 5.00 9.72 3.42
C ALA A 335 4.22 10.96 3.00
N ARG A 336 2.90 10.84 3.06
CA ARG A 336 1.94 11.88 2.75
C ARG A 336 0.86 11.91 3.83
N VAL A 337 0.52 13.10 4.29
CA VAL A 337 -0.58 13.34 5.23
C VAL A 337 -1.64 14.19 4.55
N GLU A 338 -2.88 13.76 4.62
CA GLU A 338 -4.04 14.42 4.04
C GLU A 338 -5.07 14.73 5.13
N VAL A 339 -5.54 15.97 5.14
CA VAL A 339 -6.54 16.45 6.09
C VAL A 339 -7.84 16.71 5.36
N TYR A 340 -8.87 15.96 5.72
CA TYR A 340 -10.22 16.08 5.18
C TYR A 340 -11.13 16.76 6.20
N GLY A 341 -12.13 17.50 5.71
CA GLY A 341 -13.17 18.09 6.52
C GLY A 341 -14.28 18.67 5.63
N GLU A 342 -15.49 18.79 6.15
CA GLU A 342 -16.65 19.32 5.42
C GLU A 342 -16.85 18.70 4.03
N LYS A 343 -16.63 17.40 3.92
CA LYS A 343 -16.75 16.62 2.67
C LYS A 343 -15.72 16.96 1.59
N ARG A 344 -14.58 17.50 1.93
CA ARG A 344 -13.51 17.83 0.98
C ARG A 344 -12.13 17.62 1.58
N LEU A 345 -11.14 17.46 0.71
CA LEU A 345 -9.73 17.60 1.07
C LEU A 345 -9.46 19.07 1.40
N ILE A 346 -8.99 19.35 2.61
CA ILE A 346 -8.64 20.70 3.06
C ILE A 346 -7.18 21.00 2.69
N GLN A 347 -6.27 20.07 3.04
CA GLN A 347 -4.84 20.27 2.85
C GLN A 347 -4.11 18.93 2.76
N SER A 348 -2.98 18.90 2.04
CA SER A 348 -2.08 17.78 2.00
C SER A 348 -0.65 18.21 2.27
N PHE A 349 0.14 17.31 2.88
CA PHE A 349 1.54 17.50 3.22
C PHE A 349 2.33 16.33 2.69
N ASN A 350 3.43 16.61 2.00
CA ASN A 350 4.43 15.62 1.63
C ASN A 350 5.60 15.70 2.60
N ILE A 351 6.20 14.55 2.89
CA ILE A 351 7.37 14.48 3.75
C ILE A 351 8.49 15.38 3.24
N PRO A 352 9.08 16.27 4.05
CA PRO A 352 10.18 17.13 3.63
C PRO A 352 11.52 16.39 3.68
N ALA A 353 12.54 16.98 3.08
CA ALA A 353 13.90 16.55 3.32
C ALA A 353 14.31 16.82 4.77
N GLY A 354 14.99 15.84 5.41
CA GLY A 354 15.42 15.98 6.80
C GLY A 354 15.99 14.70 7.38
N ARG A 355 16.50 14.79 8.61
CA ARG A 355 17.05 13.67 9.36
C ARG A 355 16.43 13.66 10.75
N GLY A 356 16.05 12.47 11.21
CA GLY A 356 15.40 12.28 12.50
C GLY A 356 14.42 11.12 12.45
N ASP A 357 13.64 11.01 13.49
CA ASP A 357 12.60 9.98 13.67
C ASP A 357 11.20 10.55 13.88
N CYS A 358 11.04 11.89 13.85
CA CYS A 358 9.74 12.53 14.01
C CYS A 358 9.52 13.63 12.95
N TRP A 359 8.41 13.56 12.22
CA TRP A 359 7.92 14.58 11.32
C TRP A 359 6.78 15.37 11.96
N HIS A 360 7.04 16.61 12.37
CA HIS A 360 6.02 17.55 12.82
C HIS A 360 5.32 18.13 11.59
N VAL A 361 4.07 17.73 11.38
CA VAL A 361 3.36 18.00 10.12
C VAL A 361 2.65 19.35 10.16
N PHE A 362 1.74 19.52 11.14
CA PHE A 362 0.95 20.74 11.27
C PHE A 362 0.40 20.91 12.70
N LYS A 363 -0.16 22.11 12.93
CA LYS A 363 -1.02 22.42 14.08
C LYS A 363 -2.39 22.87 13.57
N ILE A 364 -3.43 22.67 14.38
CA ILE A 364 -4.75 23.32 14.19
C ILE A 364 -4.93 24.31 15.33
N ASP A 365 -5.18 25.58 15.02
CA ASP A 365 -5.39 26.63 16.01
C ASP A 365 -6.83 26.69 16.54
N ASP A 366 -7.10 27.58 17.50
CA ASP A 366 -8.43 27.82 18.07
C ASP A 366 -9.48 28.23 17.04
N SER A 367 -9.08 28.81 15.92
CA SER A 367 -9.94 29.18 14.80
C SER A 367 -10.09 28.07 13.78
N HIS A 368 -9.58 26.87 14.09
CA HIS A 368 -9.57 25.70 13.22
C HIS A 368 -8.76 25.88 11.92
N ASN A 369 -7.80 26.81 11.89
CA ASN A 369 -6.88 26.93 10.76
C ASN A 369 -5.77 25.90 10.88
N ILE A 370 -5.44 25.27 9.75
CA ILE A 370 -4.29 24.35 9.65
C ILE A 370 -3.04 25.18 9.42
N ILE A 371 -2.10 25.13 10.36
CA ILE A 371 -0.83 25.85 10.33
C ILE A 371 0.29 24.86 10.03
N PRO A 372 0.89 24.90 8.83
CA PRO A 372 1.99 24.02 8.47
C PRO A 372 3.20 24.19 9.41
N VAL A 373 3.79 23.07 9.87
CA VAL A 373 5.08 23.00 10.54
C VAL A 373 6.09 22.38 9.60
N ASN A 374 5.78 21.21 9.09
CA ASN A 374 6.47 20.48 8.03
C ASN A 374 8.00 20.34 8.22
N THR A 375 8.43 19.92 9.41
CA THR A 375 9.84 19.75 9.78
C THR A 375 10.11 18.36 10.33
N ILE A 376 11.30 17.83 10.06
CA ILE A 376 11.77 16.56 10.65
C ILE A 376 12.83 16.88 11.70
N ASP A 377 12.70 16.27 12.88
CA ASP A 377 13.72 16.30 13.91
C ASP A 377 13.88 14.94 14.63
N TYR A 378 14.73 14.91 15.65
CA TYR A 378 14.99 13.72 16.44
C TYR A 378 14.37 13.85 17.82
N VAL A 379 13.41 12.97 18.11
CA VAL A 379 12.73 12.86 19.40
C VAL A 379 13.25 11.66 20.21
N GLY A 380 13.58 10.55 19.56
CA GLY A 380 14.19 9.36 20.13
C GLY A 380 13.24 8.41 20.86
N ASP A 381 12.10 8.89 21.31
CA ASP A 381 11.06 8.13 22.01
C ASP A 381 9.69 8.73 21.70
N ASP A 382 8.78 7.92 21.21
CA ASP A 382 7.40 8.28 20.84
C ASP A 382 6.61 8.91 22.00
N LYS A 383 6.88 8.49 23.24
CA LYS A 383 6.28 9.08 24.46
C LYS A 383 6.59 10.55 24.67
N ARG A 384 7.64 11.05 24.03
CA ARG A 384 8.06 12.45 24.13
C ARG A 384 7.40 13.34 23.07
N ILE A 385 6.71 12.76 22.10
CA ILE A 385 5.97 13.50 21.10
C ILE A 385 4.82 14.20 21.82
N HIS A 386 4.80 15.54 21.73
CA HIS A 386 3.80 16.40 22.36
C HIS A 386 3.71 16.31 23.92
N SER A 387 4.74 15.81 24.58
CA SER A 387 4.79 15.68 26.06
C SER A 387 5.25 16.99 26.74
N ASN A 388 4.65 18.16 26.37
CA ASN A 388 4.91 19.43 27.05
C ASN A 388 3.66 19.97 27.71
#